data_4e00a7ba21a7ae5f89ac3187fd4abec6
#
_entry.id   4e00a7ba21a7ae5f89ac3187fd4abec6
#
_cell.length_a   1.000
_cell.length_b   1.000
_cell.length_c   1.000
_cell.angle_alpha   90.00
_cell.angle_beta   90.00
_cell.angle_gamma   90.00
#
_symmetry.space_group_name_H-M   'P 1'
#
loop_
_entity.id
_entity.type
_entity.pdbx_description
1 polymer ?
#
loop_
_entity_poly.entity_id
_entity_poly.type
_entity_poly.pdbx_seq_one_letter_code
_entity_poly.pdbx_strand_id
1 'polypeptide(L)'
;MEINIIAAVAANRAIGYQNDVVYFIREDLKRFKQLTTGHTVIMGRKTFHSLPKGALPNRRNIVLSRTETDFPGCDVYSSLEEALKHIGAEEKAFIIGGVSLYKEALAIADHLYLTEIAATPPQADVFFPEYNDGTWIVESREERPAADDNPAYAFVNYVRK
;
A
#
# COMPACT_ATOMS: atom_id res chain seq x y z
N MET A 1 0.08 17.67 5.60
CA MET A 1 0.31 16.50 4.75
C MET A 1 0.62 15.29 5.62
N GLU A 2 -0.08 14.21 5.40
CA GLU A 2 0.17 12.94 6.09
C GLU A 2 0.47 11.88 5.04
N ILE A 3 1.59 11.18 5.20
CA ILE A 3 2.02 10.14 4.26
C ILE A 3 1.90 8.79 4.95
N ASN A 4 1.12 7.90 4.36
CA ASN A 4 0.84 6.58 4.92
C ASN A 4 1.19 5.50 3.90
N ILE A 5 1.61 4.35 4.39
CA ILE A 5 1.81 3.17 3.56
C ILE A 5 0.70 2.19 3.90
N ILE A 6 0.09 1.59 2.89
CA ILE A 6 -0.93 0.56 3.07
C ILE A 6 -0.56 -0.66 2.24
N ALA A 7 -0.53 -1.83 2.87
CA ALA A 7 -0.15 -3.08 2.22
C ALA A 7 -0.65 -4.29 2.99
N ALA A 8 -0.82 -5.41 2.29
CA ALA A 8 -1.06 -6.72 2.88
C ALA A 8 0.22 -7.53 2.73
N VAL A 9 0.77 -8.01 3.84
CA VAL A 9 2.05 -8.71 3.87
C VAL A 9 1.91 -10.08 4.54
N ALA A 10 2.51 -11.09 3.93
CA ALA A 10 2.56 -12.45 4.50
C ALA A 10 3.61 -12.54 5.61
N ALA A 11 3.68 -13.68 6.27
CA ALA A 11 4.60 -13.90 7.38
C ALA A 11 6.07 -13.69 7.00
N ASN A 12 6.43 -14.00 5.76
CA ASN A 12 7.78 -13.79 5.21
C ASN A 12 7.91 -12.45 4.48
N ARG A 13 6.97 -11.53 4.68
CA ARG A 13 6.85 -10.23 4.02
C ARG A 13 6.51 -10.31 2.52
N ALA A 14 6.09 -11.47 2.02
CA ALA A 14 5.66 -11.62 0.62
C ALA A 14 4.41 -10.77 0.38
N ILE A 15 4.37 -10.05 -0.74
CA ILE A 15 3.23 -9.22 -1.13
C ILE A 15 2.69 -9.56 -2.52
N GLY A 16 3.47 -10.21 -3.37
CA GLY A 16 3.02 -10.52 -4.71
C GLY A 16 3.67 -11.72 -5.33
N TYR A 17 3.00 -12.25 -6.35
CA TYR A 17 3.49 -13.31 -7.23
C TYR A 17 2.85 -13.12 -8.60
N GLN A 18 3.66 -13.04 -9.63
CA GLN A 18 3.21 -12.87 -11.03
C GLN A 18 2.21 -11.74 -11.21
N ASN A 19 2.55 -10.56 -10.64
CA ASN A 19 1.76 -9.32 -10.72
C ASN A 19 0.40 -9.36 -10.02
N ASP A 20 0.20 -10.30 -9.10
CA ASP A 20 -1.01 -10.39 -8.31
C ASP A 20 -0.67 -10.50 -6.82
N VAL A 21 -1.65 -10.28 -5.95
CA VAL A 21 -1.48 -10.43 -4.51
C VAL A 21 -1.30 -11.91 -4.15
N VAL A 22 -0.55 -12.20 -3.09
CA VAL A 22 -0.32 -13.59 -2.67
C VAL A 22 -1.53 -14.19 -1.94
N TYR A 23 -2.33 -13.34 -1.29
CA TYR A 23 -3.59 -13.75 -0.65
C TYR A 23 -4.67 -12.73 -0.94
N PHE A 24 -5.83 -13.19 -1.38
CA PHE A 24 -6.99 -12.33 -1.60
C PHE A 24 -7.90 -12.41 -0.38
N ILE A 25 -7.98 -11.33 0.40
CA ILE A 25 -8.82 -11.25 1.59
C ILE A 25 -9.84 -10.13 1.40
N ARG A 26 -11.12 -10.49 1.35
CA ARG A 26 -12.21 -9.54 1.08
C ARG A 26 -12.27 -8.41 2.10
N GLU A 27 -12.09 -8.73 3.39
CA GLU A 27 -12.12 -7.73 4.45
C GLU A 27 -10.97 -6.73 4.32
N ASP A 28 -9.83 -7.18 3.80
CA ASP A 28 -8.70 -6.30 3.53
C ASP A 28 -9.03 -5.29 2.43
N LEU A 29 -9.71 -5.72 1.37
CA LEU A 29 -10.15 -4.82 0.30
C LEU A 29 -11.17 -3.80 0.82
N LYS A 30 -12.07 -4.21 1.69
CA LYS A 30 -13.03 -3.29 2.32
C LYS A 30 -12.31 -2.25 3.16
N ARG A 31 -11.34 -2.67 3.96
CA ARG A 31 -10.55 -1.77 4.80
C ARG A 31 -9.74 -0.78 3.94
N PHE A 32 -9.12 -1.27 2.87
CA PHE A 32 -8.39 -0.44 1.91
C PHE A 32 -9.30 0.66 1.37
N LYS A 33 -10.49 0.30 0.93
CA LYS A 33 -11.47 1.25 0.41
C LYS A 33 -11.89 2.26 1.47
N GLN A 34 -12.16 1.82 2.68
CA GLN A 34 -12.57 2.69 3.78
C GLN A 34 -11.49 3.71 4.15
N LEU A 35 -10.22 3.25 4.20
CA LEU A 35 -9.11 4.11 4.57
C LEU A 35 -8.76 5.14 3.50
N THR A 36 -8.86 4.76 2.23
CA THR A 36 -8.38 5.60 1.13
C THR A 36 -9.44 6.48 0.48
N THR A 37 -10.73 6.14 0.58
CA THR A 37 -11.80 6.91 -0.06
C THR A 37 -11.82 8.35 0.46
N GLY A 38 -11.86 9.31 -0.45
CA GLY A 38 -11.82 10.73 -0.11
C GLY A 38 -10.42 11.28 0.07
N HIS A 39 -9.41 10.44 -0.10
CA HIS A 39 -8.00 10.81 0.06
C HIS A 39 -7.22 10.57 -1.23
N THR A 40 -5.90 10.63 -1.14
CA THR A 40 -5.01 10.49 -2.28
C THR A 40 -4.30 9.14 -2.22
N VAL A 41 -4.19 8.46 -3.36
CA VAL A 41 -3.39 7.23 -3.49
C VAL A 41 -2.24 7.50 -4.45
N ILE A 42 -1.05 7.01 -4.10
CA ILE A 42 0.17 7.16 -4.90
C ILE A 42 0.69 5.78 -5.23
N MET A 43 0.99 5.56 -6.50
CA MET A 43 1.41 4.23 -6.98
C MET A 43 2.43 4.36 -8.09
N GLY A 44 3.21 3.30 -8.30
CA GLY A 44 4.04 3.15 -9.47
C GLY A 44 3.21 2.73 -10.69
N ARG A 45 3.77 2.87 -11.89
CA ARG A 45 3.04 2.54 -13.12
C ARG A 45 2.59 1.08 -13.19
N LYS A 46 3.42 0.14 -12.72
CA LYS A 46 3.07 -1.28 -12.73
C LYS A 46 1.87 -1.58 -11.84
N THR A 47 1.78 -0.89 -10.70
CA THR A 47 0.64 -1.02 -9.81
C THR A 47 -0.62 -0.51 -10.49
N PHE A 48 -0.55 0.62 -11.19
CA PHE A 48 -1.69 1.11 -11.95
C PHE A 48 -2.16 0.08 -12.98
N HIS A 49 -1.23 -0.49 -13.73
CA HIS A 49 -1.57 -1.49 -14.75
C HIS A 49 -2.15 -2.78 -14.16
N SER A 50 -1.93 -3.03 -12.88
CA SER A 50 -2.52 -4.19 -12.17
C SER A 50 -3.95 -3.93 -11.70
N LEU A 51 -4.41 -2.68 -11.70
CA LEU A 51 -5.76 -2.33 -11.27
C LEU A 51 -6.76 -2.71 -12.35
N PRO A 52 -7.77 -3.57 -12.04
CA PRO A 52 -8.69 -4.07 -13.06
C PRO A 52 -9.48 -2.98 -13.80
N LYS A 53 -9.79 -1.88 -13.12
CA LYS A 53 -10.61 -0.80 -13.65
C LYS A 53 -9.88 0.53 -13.76
N GLY A 54 -8.55 0.53 -13.66
CA GLY A 54 -7.75 1.74 -13.71
C GLY A 54 -7.88 2.60 -12.45
N ALA A 55 -7.95 3.92 -12.61
CA ALA A 55 -7.99 4.85 -11.49
C ALA A 55 -9.09 4.48 -10.47
N LEU A 56 -8.73 4.52 -9.19
CA LEU A 56 -9.66 4.19 -8.11
C LEU A 56 -10.67 5.33 -7.92
N PRO A 57 -11.99 5.01 -7.88
CA PRO A 57 -13.00 6.06 -7.78
C PRO A 57 -12.99 6.76 -6.42
N ASN A 58 -13.43 8.02 -6.41
CA ASN A 58 -13.57 8.84 -5.20
C ASN A 58 -12.24 9.07 -4.46
N ARG A 59 -11.13 9.03 -5.19
CA ARG A 59 -9.79 9.27 -4.68
C ARG A 59 -9.01 10.05 -5.72
N ARG A 60 -8.07 10.85 -5.26
CA ARG A 60 -7.09 11.44 -6.14
C ARG A 60 -6.02 10.38 -6.43
N ASN A 61 -5.85 10.03 -7.70
CA ASN A 61 -4.89 9.02 -8.11
C ASN A 61 -3.64 9.69 -8.63
N ILE A 62 -2.49 9.35 -8.08
CA ILE A 62 -1.18 9.82 -8.54
C ILE A 62 -0.37 8.62 -8.98
N VAL A 63 0.14 8.66 -10.22
CA VAL A 63 1.01 7.62 -10.76
C VAL A 63 2.40 8.20 -10.95
N LEU A 64 3.43 7.49 -10.50
CA LEU A 64 4.81 7.89 -10.68
C LEU A 64 5.38 7.14 -11.89
N SER A 65 5.79 7.90 -12.89
CA SER A 65 6.34 7.34 -14.13
C SER A 65 7.28 8.35 -14.79
N ARG A 66 8.42 7.86 -15.27
CA ARG A 66 9.40 8.71 -15.98
C ARG A 66 9.22 8.70 -17.48
N THR A 67 8.49 7.73 -18.02
CA THR A 67 8.38 7.51 -19.45
C THR A 67 6.95 7.55 -19.94
N GLU A 68 6.09 6.77 -19.33
CA GLU A 68 4.70 6.66 -19.68
C GLU A 68 3.90 7.79 -19.03
N THR A 69 2.96 8.39 -19.74
CA THR A 69 2.14 9.50 -19.23
C THR A 69 0.64 9.28 -19.42
N ASP A 70 0.24 8.21 -20.10
CA ASP A 70 -1.16 7.94 -20.37
C ASP A 70 -1.79 7.08 -19.26
N PHE A 71 -2.24 7.76 -18.21
CA PHE A 71 -2.92 7.12 -17.09
C PHE A 71 -4.26 7.84 -16.88
N PRO A 72 -5.33 7.40 -17.55
CA PRO A 72 -6.62 8.09 -17.44
C PRO A 72 -7.11 8.26 -16.01
N GLY A 73 -7.51 9.48 -15.67
CA GLY A 73 -8.02 9.80 -14.35
C GLY A 73 -6.95 10.00 -13.28
N CYS A 74 -5.68 10.06 -13.67
CA CYS A 74 -4.57 10.18 -12.74
C CYS A 74 -3.73 11.43 -12.99
N ASP A 75 -3.15 11.97 -11.93
CA ASP A 75 -2.06 12.93 -12.03
C ASP A 75 -0.77 12.12 -12.18
N VAL A 76 0.16 12.56 -13.01
CA VAL A 76 1.40 11.85 -13.27
C VAL A 76 2.59 12.73 -12.90
N TYR A 77 3.50 12.18 -12.10
CA TYR A 77 4.75 12.86 -11.72
C TYR A 77 5.91 11.90 -11.93
N SER A 78 7.10 12.46 -12.11
CA SER A 78 8.28 11.66 -12.41
C SER A 78 8.87 10.94 -11.20
N SER A 79 8.57 11.40 -9.98
CA SER A 79 9.12 10.84 -8.75
C SER A 79 8.21 11.13 -7.57
N LEU A 80 8.45 10.41 -6.46
CA LEU A 80 7.75 10.68 -5.21
C LEU A 80 8.04 12.10 -4.73
N GLU A 81 9.29 12.53 -4.82
CA GLU A 81 9.70 13.89 -4.42
C GLU A 81 8.88 14.96 -5.17
N GLU A 82 8.73 14.80 -6.49
CA GLU A 82 7.93 15.73 -7.28
C GLU A 82 6.46 15.68 -6.89
N ALA A 83 5.91 14.48 -6.70
CA ALA A 83 4.51 14.33 -6.30
C ALA A 83 4.22 15.03 -4.98
N LEU A 84 5.12 14.91 -4.01
CA LEU A 84 4.93 15.51 -2.68
C LEU A 84 4.84 17.05 -2.73
N LYS A 85 5.42 17.68 -3.73
CA LYS A 85 5.31 19.14 -3.91
C LYS A 85 3.89 19.57 -4.28
N HIS A 86 3.08 18.64 -4.74
CA HIS A 86 1.70 18.90 -5.20
C HIS A 86 0.65 18.32 -4.25
N ILE A 87 1.06 17.92 -3.05
CA ILE A 87 0.15 17.43 -2.01
C ILE A 87 -0.06 18.53 -0.98
N GLY A 88 -1.33 18.86 -0.71
CA GLY A 88 -1.70 19.94 0.20
C GLY A 88 -1.40 19.62 1.66
N ALA A 89 -1.31 20.67 2.48
CA ALA A 89 -0.97 20.55 3.90
C ALA A 89 -1.98 19.71 4.69
N GLU A 90 -3.24 19.70 4.26
CA GLU A 90 -4.32 18.94 4.93
C GLU A 90 -4.61 17.60 4.25
N GLU A 91 -3.86 17.28 3.22
CA GLU A 91 -4.11 16.09 2.41
C GLU A 91 -3.48 14.85 3.04
N LYS A 92 -4.21 13.72 3.02
CA LYS A 92 -3.69 12.40 3.38
C LYS A 92 -3.39 11.62 2.12
N ALA A 93 -2.18 11.09 2.02
CA ALA A 93 -1.77 10.26 0.90
C ALA A 93 -1.42 8.86 1.37
N PHE A 94 -1.83 7.86 0.59
CA PHE A 94 -1.57 6.45 0.84
C PHE A 94 -0.72 5.88 -0.28
N ILE A 95 0.45 5.36 0.06
CA ILE A 95 1.34 4.68 -0.88
C ILE A 95 0.82 3.25 -1.01
N ILE A 96 0.44 2.85 -2.23
CA ILE A 96 -0.21 1.55 -2.45
C ILE A 96 0.61 0.55 -3.25
N GLY A 97 1.85 0.89 -3.60
CA GLY A 97 2.78 -0.03 -4.27
C GLY A 97 3.48 0.61 -5.45
N GLY A 98 4.45 -0.03 -6.06
CA GLY A 98 5.03 -1.31 -5.64
C GLY A 98 6.20 -1.22 -4.66
N VAL A 99 7.00 -2.28 -4.67
CA VAL A 99 8.04 -2.47 -3.64
C VAL A 99 9.07 -1.36 -3.61
N SER A 100 9.51 -0.87 -4.76
CA SER A 100 10.49 0.22 -4.80
C SER A 100 9.92 1.50 -4.20
N LEU A 101 8.64 1.76 -4.42
CA LEU A 101 7.97 2.93 -3.85
C LEU A 101 7.75 2.75 -2.35
N TYR A 102 7.39 1.55 -1.89
CA TYR A 102 7.31 1.25 -0.45
C TYR A 102 8.64 1.50 0.24
N LYS A 103 9.74 1.04 -0.37
CA LYS A 103 11.07 1.20 0.19
C LYS A 103 11.43 2.67 0.34
N GLU A 104 11.17 3.47 -0.68
CA GLU A 104 11.42 4.91 -0.65
C GLU A 104 10.54 5.61 0.38
N ALA A 105 9.26 5.25 0.43
CA ALA A 105 8.29 5.88 1.31
C ALA A 105 8.50 5.55 2.79
N LEU A 106 9.13 4.41 3.12
CA LEU A 106 9.41 4.06 4.51
C LEU A 106 10.26 5.11 5.23
N ALA A 107 11.09 5.83 4.50
CA ALA A 107 11.93 6.88 5.09
C ALA A 107 11.15 8.12 5.51
N ILE A 108 9.95 8.33 4.95
CA ILE A 108 9.20 9.57 5.14
C ILE A 108 7.77 9.37 5.65
N ALA A 109 7.26 8.14 5.65
CA ALA A 109 5.88 7.87 6.04
C ALA A 109 5.65 8.14 7.52
N ASP A 110 4.44 8.60 7.84
CA ASP A 110 4.00 8.85 9.20
C ASP A 110 3.39 7.62 9.84
N HIS A 111 2.68 6.81 9.03
CA HIS A 111 2.00 5.61 9.48
C HIS A 111 2.16 4.46 8.50
N LEU A 112 2.12 3.23 9.03
CA LEU A 112 1.95 2.02 8.24
C LEU A 112 0.60 1.40 8.60
N TYR A 113 -0.22 1.15 7.60
CA TYR A 113 -1.48 0.42 7.76
C TYR A 113 -1.29 -0.94 7.09
N LEU A 114 -0.90 -1.93 7.87
CA LEU A 114 -0.56 -3.26 7.33
C LEU A 114 -1.62 -4.29 7.69
N THR A 115 -1.89 -5.17 6.75
CA THR A 115 -2.61 -6.41 7.01
C THR A 115 -1.55 -7.49 7.08
N GLU A 116 -1.26 -7.96 8.29
CA GLU A 116 -0.24 -8.98 8.53
C GLU A 116 -0.90 -10.35 8.49
N ILE A 117 -0.53 -11.16 7.51
CA ILE A 117 -1.15 -12.46 7.25
C ILE A 117 -0.30 -13.56 7.90
N ALA A 118 -0.92 -14.38 8.74
CA ALA A 118 -0.23 -15.43 9.50
C ALA A 118 -0.02 -16.69 8.67
N ALA A 119 0.60 -16.53 7.50
CA ALA A 119 0.91 -17.63 6.60
C ALA A 119 2.02 -17.23 5.65
N THR A 120 2.74 -18.22 5.14
CA THR A 120 3.76 -18.02 4.12
C THR A 120 3.26 -18.65 2.84
N PRO A 121 3.14 -17.88 1.74
CA PRO A 121 2.69 -18.46 0.48
C PRO A 121 3.74 -19.42 -0.09
N PRO A 122 3.32 -20.46 -0.83
CA PRO A 122 4.27 -21.39 -1.43
C PRO A 122 5.17 -20.74 -2.49
N GLN A 123 4.69 -19.64 -3.11
CA GLN A 123 5.45 -18.92 -4.12
C GLN A 123 5.24 -17.42 -3.94
N ALA A 124 6.31 -16.66 -4.11
CA ALA A 124 6.28 -15.20 -4.09
C ALA A 124 7.48 -14.68 -4.85
N ASP A 125 7.32 -13.54 -5.52
CA ASP A 125 8.42 -12.89 -6.24
C ASP A 125 8.59 -11.43 -5.84
N VAL A 126 7.68 -10.88 -5.02
CA VAL A 126 7.76 -9.50 -4.52
C VAL A 126 7.58 -9.51 -3.02
N PHE A 127 8.47 -8.81 -2.32
CA PHE A 127 8.49 -8.76 -0.86
C PHE A 127 8.47 -7.33 -0.37
N PHE A 128 7.68 -7.09 0.69
CA PHE A 128 7.67 -5.79 1.37
C PHE A 128 9.03 -5.57 2.05
N PRO A 129 9.57 -4.35 2.02
CA PRO A 129 10.83 -4.05 2.71
C PRO A 129 10.73 -4.33 4.21
N GLU A 130 11.87 -4.58 4.84
CA GLU A 130 11.89 -4.77 6.28
C GLU A 130 11.51 -3.49 7.01
N TYR A 131 10.60 -3.60 7.98
CA TYR A 131 10.13 -2.46 8.76
C TYR A 131 10.30 -2.68 10.26
N ASN A 132 10.79 -3.84 10.67
CA ASN A 132 10.98 -4.17 12.09
C ASN A 132 12.39 -3.75 12.54
N ASP A 133 12.69 -2.47 12.39
CA ASP A 133 14.02 -1.89 12.64
C ASP A 133 14.04 -0.93 13.83
N GLY A 134 12.98 -0.91 14.64
CA GLY A 134 12.88 -0.02 15.79
C GLY A 134 12.31 1.36 15.49
N THR A 135 12.03 1.66 14.23
CA THR A 135 11.45 2.94 13.81
C THR A 135 9.98 3.07 14.17
N TRP A 136 9.25 1.95 14.20
CA TRP A 136 7.80 1.93 14.26
C TRP A 136 7.28 1.39 15.58
N ILE A 137 6.19 2.00 16.06
CA ILE A 137 5.47 1.56 17.26
C ILE A 137 4.07 1.09 16.84
N VAL A 138 3.63 -0.05 17.38
CA VAL A 138 2.26 -0.51 17.15
C VAL A 138 1.29 0.44 17.85
N GLU A 139 0.43 1.06 17.06
CA GLU A 139 -0.62 1.95 17.57
C GLU A 139 -1.90 1.17 17.85
N SER A 140 -2.23 0.21 16.97
CA SER A 140 -3.39 -0.64 17.14
C SER A 140 -3.18 -1.98 16.43
N ARG A 141 -3.86 -3.02 16.96
CA ARG A 141 -3.82 -4.35 16.37
C ARG A 141 -5.19 -4.99 16.50
N GLU A 142 -5.77 -5.43 15.40
CA GLU A 142 -7.04 -6.12 15.37
C GLU A 142 -6.85 -7.48 14.72
N GLU A 143 -6.96 -8.55 15.50
CA GLU A 143 -6.77 -9.90 14.99
C GLU A 143 -8.06 -10.47 14.41
N ARG A 144 -7.92 -11.22 13.31
CA ARG A 144 -9.01 -11.91 12.64
C ARG A 144 -8.66 -13.38 12.48
N PRO A 145 -9.56 -14.30 12.85
CA PRO A 145 -9.27 -15.72 12.74
C PRO A 145 -9.27 -16.18 11.29
N ALA A 146 -8.63 -17.34 11.06
CA ALA A 146 -8.72 -18.02 9.77
C ALA A 146 -10.19 -18.37 9.50
N ALA A 147 -10.62 -18.16 8.25
CA ALA A 147 -11.99 -18.44 7.83
C ALA A 147 -12.00 -18.82 6.36
N ASP A 148 -12.86 -19.77 5.99
CA ASP A 148 -12.96 -20.29 4.63
C ASP A 148 -11.58 -20.76 4.15
N ASP A 149 -11.09 -20.27 3.02
CA ASP A 149 -9.79 -20.64 2.48
C ASP A 149 -8.69 -19.65 2.85
N ASN A 150 -8.98 -18.69 3.75
CA ASN A 150 -8.03 -17.67 4.11
C ASN A 150 -7.35 -17.95 5.44
N PRO A 151 -6.03 -17.68 5.55
CA PRO A 151 -5.34 -17.76 6.83
C PRO A 151 -5.78 -16.66 7.79
N ALA A 152 -5.43 -16.83 9.06
CA ALA A 152 -5.61 -15.76 10.04
C ALA A 152 -4.77 -14.55 9.64
N TYR A 153 -5.23 -13.36 10.03
CA TYR A 153 -4.51 -12.12 9.74
C TYR A 153 -4.83 -11.08 10.81
N ALA A 154 -4.07 -10.00 10.81
CA ALA A 154 -4.31 -8.90 11.73
C ALA A 154 -4.19 -7.58 10.98
N PHE A 155 -5.07 -6.63 11.29
CA PHE A 155 -4.90 -5.26 10.85
C PHE A 155 -4.02 -4.55 11.89
N VAL A 156 -2.83 -4.16 11.50
CA VAL A 156 -1.86 -3.53 12.41
C VAL A 156 -1.52 -2.14 11.90
N ASN A 157 -1.76 -1.15 12.75
CA ASN A 157 -1.41 0.23 12.44
C ASN A 157 -0.15 0.59 13.23
N TYR A 158 0.84 1.10 12.53
CA TYR A 158 2.10 1.55 13.12
C TYR A 158 2.23 3.05 12.99
N VAL A 159 2.82 3.66 13.99
CA VAL A 159 3.18 5.08 13.94
C VAL A 159 4.69 5.20 14.13
N ARG A 160 5.30 6.19 13.50
CA ARG A 160 6.73 6.45 13.63
C ARG A 160 7.02 6.94 15.06
N LYS A 161 8.09 6.42 15.63
CA LYS A 161 8.57 6.85 16.95
C LYS A 161 8.85 8.34 17.00
#